data_2eb8a33044ab1121a41ca05ba13eeb8e
#
_entry.id   2eb8a33044ab1121a41ca05ba13eeb8e
#
_cell.length_a   1.000
_cell.length_b   1.000
_cell.length_c   1.000
_cell.angle_alpha   90.00
_cell.angle_beta   90.00
_cell.angle_gamma   90.00
#
_symmetry.space_group_name_H-M   'P 1'
#
loop_
_entity.id
_entity.type
_entity.pdbx_description
1 polymer ?
#
loop_
_entity_poly.entity_id
_entity_poly.type
_entity_poly.pdbx_seq_one_letter_code
_entity_poly.pdbx_strand_id
1 'polypeptide(L)'
;MQASEAAARTWKVPALALGVSVGGEVEAHAIGCSPDTVFRVASITKPFTAAMCLGLLDLEESTGIWPGDVRVRHLLSHLSGFDSDAGDLGRFGDADDALAILVQDLPSIRRFLGVEHTWSYANTGYWLAGWMCAERAGLSYEEALAERVIGPAGLEATSFGEPDVPGSGPDTLPGPYPRARRPSGGLVSNVPDLLRFGHWLLDSPELVRMRVVHGKPTGGVYGLGLFGERVGGVEVWGHGGSWGGFQSSLLVVPEHGAVFVGLTNDSRGAKALYDVENAFFERVLGSRRRVPETVDLSDDVLEGFSGSYANSDRSIDVEYAVGGLTVRLEDGEFAARPIGERSFEITERARVHERFDFPLEGFGRFGSRLAERVT
;
A
#
# COMPACT_ATOMS: atom_id res chain seq x y z
N MET A 1 1.38 -1.29 -25.17
CA MET A 1 0.13 -1.73 -25.83
C MET A 1 -0.10 -3.25 -25.72
N GLN A 2 0.69 -4.12 -26.36
CA GLN A 2 0.40 -5.58 -26.33
C GLN A 2 0.31 -6.19 -24.93
N ALA A 3 1.20 -5.81 -24.00
CA ALA A 3 1.19 -6.30 -22.63
C ALA A 3 -0.07 -5.88 -21.85
N SER A 4 -0.51 -4.62 -22.00
CA SER A 4 -1.71 -4.11 -21.35
C SER A 4 -2.98 -4.78 -21.84
N GLU A 5 -3.12 -4.98 -23.16
CA GLU A 5 -4.26 -5.69 -23.73
C GLU A 5 -4.30 -7.16 -23.33
N ALA A 6 -3.13 -7.82 -23.25
CA ALA A 6 -3.04 -9.19 -22.79
C ALA A 6 -3.43 -9.29 -21.29
N ALA A 7 -2.93 -8.39 -20.43
CA ALA A 7 -3.26 -8.36 -19.02
C ALA A 7 -4.76 -8.09 -18.79
N ALA A 8 -5.34 -7.08 -19.44
CA ALA A 8 -6.76 -6.76 -19.30
C ALA A 8 -7.66 -7.94 -19.72
N ARG A 9 -7.34 -8.63 -20.83
CA ARG A 9 -8.07 -9.81 -21.28
C ARG A 9 -7.92 -11.01 -20.34
N THR A 10 -6.69 -11.30 -19.90
CA THR A 10 -6.39 -12.44 -19.01
C THR A 10 -7.12 -12.32 -17.69
N TRP A 11 -7.09 -11.14 -17.11
CA TRP A 11 -7.67 -10.88 -15.79
C TRP A 11 -9.09 -10.31 -15.83
N LYS A 12 -9.64 -10.13 -17.06
CA LYS A 12 -11.02 -9.62 -17.29
C LYS A 12 -11.30 -8.31 -16.57
N VAL A 13 -10.35 -7.38 -16.64
CA VAL A 13 -10.46 -6.06 -16.04
C VAL A 13 -11.25 -5.15 -16.98
N PRO A 14 -12.38 -4.52 -16.52
CA PRO A 14 -13.23 -3.70 -17.38
C PRO A 14 -12.57 -2.40 -17.83
N ALA A 15 -11.86 -1.71 -16.92
CA ALA A 15 -11.14 -0.48 -17.22
C ALA A 15 -9.70 -0.57 -16.68
N LEU A 16 -8.73 -0.26 -17.54
CA LEU A 16 -7.30 -0.22 -17.22
C LEU A 16 -6.70 1.01 -17.90
N ALA A 17 -6.12 1.93 -17.12
CA ALA A 17 -5.38 3.08 -17.61
C ALA A 17 -3.93 3.00 -17.16
N LEU A 18 -2.99 3.21 -18.06
CA LEU A 18 -1.55 3.09 -17.85
C LEU A 18 -0.81 4.34 -18.33
N GLY A 19 0.23 4.71 -17.61
CA GLY A 19 1.17 5.75 -18.02
C GLY A 19 2.61 5.35 -17.71
N VAL A 20 3.49 5.67 -18.63
CA VAL A 20 4.94 5.50 -18.47
C VAL A 20 5.61 6.77 -18.89
N SER A 21 6.55 7.25 -18.08
CA SER A 21 7.44 8.34 -18.46
C SER A 21 8.90 7.91 -18.26
N VAL A 22 9.73 8.12 -19.27
CA VAL A 22 11.16 7.81 -19.24
C VAL A 22 11.92 8.91 -20.01
N GLY A 23 12.88 9.55 -19.36
CA GLY A 23 13.70 10.58 -20.01
C GLY A 23 12.88 11.78 -20.54
N GLY A 24 11.74 12.07 -19.97
CA GLY A 24 10.82 13.15 -20.39
C GLY A 24 9.80 12.76 -21.46
N GLU A 25 9.93 11.58 -22.06
CA GLU A 25 8.93 11.04 -22.97
C GLU A 25 7.79 10.37 -22.20
N VAL A 26 6.55 10.71 -22.53
CA VAL A 26 5.35 10.20 -21.87
C VAL A 26 4.53 9.36 -22.87
N GLU A 27 4.22 8.14 -22.45
CA GLU A 27 3.28 7.27 -23.15
C GLU A 27 2.12 6.94 -22.21
N ALA A 28 0.88 7.09 -22.71
CA ALA A 28 -0.32 6.71 -21.98
C ALA A 28 -1.20 5.80 -22.84
N HIS A 29 -1.82 4.81 -22.23
CA HIS A 29 -2.71 3.85 -22.89
C HIS A 29 -3.86 3.49 -21.96
N ALA A 30 -5.05 3.28 -22.52
CA ALA A 30 -6.21 2.86 -21.74
C ALA A 30 -7.07 1.84 -22.49
N ILE A 31 -7.76 1.00 -21.74
CA ILE A 31 -8.70 -0.03 -22.21
C ILE A 31 -9.98 0.15 -21.41
N GLY A 32 -11.11 0.29 -22.11
CA GLY A 32 -12.42 0.49 -21.47
C GLY A 32 -12.61 1.85 -20.77
N CYS A 33 -11.66 2.76 -20.92
CA CYS A 33 -11.65 4.11 -20.35
C CYS A 33 -10.68 5.01 -21.11
N SER A 34 -10.40 6.22 -20.60
CA SER A 34 -9.37 7.16 -21.07
C SER A 34 -8.22 7.25 -20.05
N PRO A 35 -7.00 7.66 -20.45
CA PRO A 35 -5.95 8.03 -19.51
C PRO A 35 -6.36 9.15 -18.54
N ASP A 36 -7.28 10.02 -18.95
CA ASP A 36 -7.82 11.13 -18.14
C ASP A 36 -8.94 10.68 -17.19
N THR A 37 -9.45 9.45 -17.32
CA THR A 37 -10.46 8.90 -16.42
C THR A 37 -9.95 8.89 -14.99
N VAL A 38 -10.75 9.42 -14.08
CA VAL A 38 -10.44 9.52 -12.64
C VAL A 38 -10.82 8.22 -11.93
N PHE A 39 -9.87 7.65 -11.21
CA PHE A 39 -10.03 6.44 -10.40
C PHE A 39 -9.79 6.73 -8.92
N ARG A 40 -10.32 5.90 -8.02
CA ARG A 40 -9.83 5.85 -6.64
C ARG A 40 -8.41 5.30 -6.64
N VAL A 41 -7.49 6.04 -6.04
CA VAL A 41 -6.09 5.62 -5.98
C VAL A 41 -5.70 5.01 -4.63
N ALA A 42 -6.65 4.99 -3.70
CA ALA A 42 -6.52 4.37 -2.39
C ALA A 42 -5.16 4.70 -1.73
N SER A 43 -4.39 3.69 -1.34
CA SER A 43 -3.17 3.88 -0.57
C SER A 43 -2.04 4.63 -1.29
N ILE A 44 -2.17 4.96 -2.59
CA ILE A 44 -1.28 5.96 -3.22
C ILE A 44 -1.42 7.33 -2.54
N THR A 45 -2.49 7.58 -1.78
CA THR A 45 -2.62 8.76 -0.91
C THR A 45 -1.47 8.88 0.11
N LYS A 46 -0.89 7.76 0.56
CA LYS A 46 0.16 7.76 1.60
C LYS A 46 1.44 8.49 1.22
N PRO A 47 2.00 8.32 0.02
CA PRO A 47 3.10 9.16 -0.45
C PRO A 47 2.80 10.67 -0.40
N PHE A 48 1.57 11.07 -0.75
CA PHE A 48 1.15 12.47 -0.65
C PHE A 48 1.14 12.97 0.80
N THR A 49 0.51 12.19 1.69
CA THR A 49 0.49 12.50 3.13
C THR A 49 1.90 12.55 3.72
N ALA A 50 2.76 11.59 3.35
CA ALA A 50 4.14 11.56 3.82
C ALA A 50 4.94 12.78 3.34
N ALA A 51 4.80 13.17 2.08
CA ALA A 51 5.45 14.38 1.55
C ALA A 51 4.99 15.64 2.29
N MET A 52 3.68 15.79 2.56
CA MET A 52 3.15 16.87 3.37
C MET A 52 3.72 16.86 4.79
N CYS A 53 3.78 15.69 5.44
CA CYS A 53 4.34 15.56 6.79
C CYS A 53 5.81 15.99 6.84
N LEU A 54 6.61 15.62 5.84
CA LEU A 54 8.02 16.02 5.75
C LEU A 54 8.24 17.53 5.65
N GLY A 55 7.26 18.25 5.11
CA GLY A 55 7.27 19.72 5.03
C GLY A 55 6.76 20.41 6.29
N LEU A 56 5.96 19.75 7.13
CA LEU A 56 5.26 20.40 8.26
C LEU A 56 5.71 19.92 9.64
N LEU A 57 6.20 18.67 9.75
CA LEU A 57 6.47 18.02 11.04
C LEU A 57 7.94 17.61 11.16
N ASP A 58 8.43 17.56 12.40
CA ASP A 58 9.69 16.88 12.70
C ASP A 58 9.42 15.37 12.82
N LEU A 59 10.25 14.56 12.14
CA LEU A 59 10.14 13.09 12.18
C LEU A 59 10.33 12.52 13.60
N GLU A 60 11.09 13.20 14.44
CA GLU A 60 11.33 12.83 15.84
C GLU A 60 10.31 13.42 16.81
N GLU A 61 9.36 14.22 16.32
CA GLU A 61 8.28 14.78 17.13
C GLU A 61 7.43 13.65 17.72
N SER A 62 7.16 13.74 19.05
CA SER A 62 6.26 12.82 19.74
C SER A 62 4.81 13.09 19.33
N THR A 63 4.04 12.01 19.13
CA THR A 63 2.61 12.14 18.81
C THR A 63 1.76 12.53 20.03
N GLY A 64 2.27 12.36 21.25
CA GLY A 64 1.58 12.70 22.49
C GLY A 64 0.35 11.84 22.85
N ILE A 65 -0.05 10.89 22.00
CA ILE A 65 -1.32 10.17 22.14
C ILE A 65 -1.19 8.87 22.94
N TRP A 66 -0.02 8.20 22.90
CA TRP A 66 0.20 6.95 23.63
C TRP A 66 1.34 7.07 24.65
N PRO A 67 1.21 6.35 25.78
CA PRO A 67 2.35 6.14 26.64
C PRO A 67 3.45 5.42 25.88
N GLY A 68 4.61 6.03 25.82
CA GLY A 68 5.75 5.55 25.03
C GLY A 68 5.93 6.34 23.73
N ASP A 69 7.05 6.16 23.17
CA ASP A 69 7.74 6.99 22.21
C ASP A 69 7.26 6.86 20.75
N VAL A 70 5.94 6.88 20.49
CA VAL A 70 5.46 6.92 19.10
C VAL A 70 5.77 8.28 18.51
N ARG A 71 6.62 8.31 17.48
CA ARG A 71 7.05 9.50 16.75
C ARG A 71 6.46 9.54 15.36
N VAL A 72 6.48 10.70 14.70
CA VAL A 72 5.98 10.88 13.34
C VAL A 72 6.59 9.85 12.37
N ARG A 73 7.92 9.60 12.45
CA ARG A 73 8.56 8.58 11.61
C ARG A 73 7.99 7.18 11.78
N HIS A 74 7.54 6.79 12.98
CA HIS A 74 6.93 5.47 13.21
C HIS A 74 5.54 5.35 12.57
N LEU A 75 4.80 6.45 12.50
CA LEU A 75 3.50 6.50 11.81
C LEU A 75 3.68 6.29 10.31
N LEU A 76 4.60 7.05 9.70
CA LEU A 76 4.82 7.04 8.25
C LEU A 76 5.53 5.78 7.75
N SER A 77 6.26 5.07 8.63
CA SER A 77 7.00 3.86 8.29
C SER A 77 6.34 2.55 8.73
N HIS A 78 5.14 2.61 9.32
CA HIS A 78 4.43 1.43 9.86
C HIS A 78 5.19 0.67 10.96
N LEU A 79 5.90 1.41 11.81
CA LEU A 79 6.67 0.88 12.95
C LEU A 79 6.05 1.24 14.32
N SER A 80 4.82 1.73 14.33
CA SER A 80 4.10 2.13 15.54
C SER A 80 3.61 0.97 16.41
N GLY A 81 3.55 -0.24 15.84
CA GLY A 81 3.06 -1.44 16.53
C GLY A 81 1.53 -1.55 16.63
N PHE A 82 0.78 -0.70 15.93
CA PHE A 82 -0.69 -0.76 15.93
C PHE A 82 -1.21 -2.03 15.26
N ASP A 83 -2.30 -2.55 15.82
CA ASP A 83 -3.13 -3.59 15.24
C ASP A 83 -3.99 -2.97 14.12
N SER A 84 -3.41 -2.91 12.94
CA SER A 84 -4.01 -2.52 11.66
C SER A 84 -4.99 -1.32 11.67
N ASP A 85 -6.28 -1.52 11.43
CA ASP A 85 -7.26 -0.46 11.23
C ASP A 85 -8.31 -0.44 12.35
N ALA A 86 -8.82 0.74 12.67
CA ALA A 86 -9.95 0.84 13.57
C ALA A 86 -11.23 0.33 12.89
N GLY A 87 -11.85 -0.70 13.43
CA GLY A 87 -13.11 -1.35 13.08
C GLY A 87 -14.12 -0.60 12.19
N ASP A 88 -15.33 -0.33 12.66
CA ASP A 88 -16.42 0.25 11.88
C ASP A 88 -16.05 1.57 11.19
N LEU A 89 -16.06 1.53 9.84
CA LEU A 89 -15.63 2.62 8.97
C LEU A 89 -16.58 3.82 8.98
N GLY A 90 -17.84 3.59 9.26
CA GLY A 90 -18.91 4.60 9.19
C GLY A 90 -19.13 5.40 10.48
N ARG A 91 -18.59 4.94 11.60
CA ARG A 91 -18.94 5.49 12.94
C ARG A 91 -18.46 6.93 13.19
N PHE A 92 -17.51 7.43 12.39
CA PHE A 92 -16.96 8.77 12.57
C PHE A 92 -17.66 9.84 11.71
N GLY A 93 -18.62 9.43 10.86
CA GLY A 93 -19.34 10.34 9.97
C GLY A 93 -18.49 10.98 8.87
N ASP A 94 -19.08 11.98 8.20
CA ASP A 94 -18.46 12.70 7.07
C ASP A 94 -18.35 14.22 7.33
N ALA A 95 -18.57 14.67 8.57
CA ALA A 95 -18.44 16.08 8.96
C ALA A 95 -16.97 16.53 8.96
N ASP A 96 -16.74 17.85 9.04
CA ASP A 96 -15.39 18.43 8.99
C ASP A 96 -14.48 17.96 10.13
N ASP A 97 -15.06 17.59 11.25
CA ASP A 97 -14.37 17.09 12.44
C ASP A 97 -14.18 15.57 12.49
N ALA A 98 -14.65 14.83 11.47
CA ALA A 98 -14.60 13.36 11.44
C ALA A 98 -13.20 12.78 11.72
N LEU A 99 -12.15 13.39 11.16
CA LEU A 99 -10.77 12.97 11.42
C LEU A 99 -10.33 13.25 12.87
N ALA A 100 -10.74 14.39 13.44
CA ALA A 100 -10.43 14.73 14.84
C ALA A 100 -11.15 13.76 15.81
N ILE A 101 -12.40 13.41 15.53
CA ILE A 101 -13.16 12.40 16.30
C ILE A 101 -12.48 11.05 16.25
N LEU A 102 -12.06 10.60 15.05
CA LEU A 102 -11.29 9.36 14.90
C LEU A 102 -10.02 9.39 15.73
N VAL A 103 -9.25 10.49 15.69
CA VAL A 103 -7.98 10.62 16.42
C VAL A 103 -8.21 10.54 17.93
N GLN A 104 -9.30 11.11 18.47
CA GLN A 104 -9.63 11.00 19.89
C GLN A 104 -9.92 9.56 20.33
N ASP A 105 -10.37 8.71 19.40
CA ASP A 105 -10.64 7.29 19.64
C ASP A 105 -9.40 6.39 19.52
N LEU A 106 -8.32 6.87 18.91
CA LEU A 106 -7.10 6.09 18.69
C LEU A 106 -6.49 5.47 19.96
N PRO A 107 -6.55 6.08 21.16
CA PRO A 107 -6.07 5.43 22.38
C PRO A 107 -6.76 4.10 22.70
N SER A 108 -7.96 3.86 22.15
CA SER A 108 -8.69 2.59 22.27
C SER A 108 -8.17 1.49 21.34
N ILE A 109 -7.38 1.85 20.31
CA ILE A 109 -6.85 0.90 19.34
C ILE A 109 -5.75 0.06 19.97
N ARG A 110 -5.91 -1.25 19.81
CA ARG A 110 -4.93 -2.23 20.29
C ARG A 110 -3.56 -2.00 19.64
N ARG A 111 -2.52 -2.17 20.42
CA ARG A 111 -1.14 -2.33 19.94
C ARG A 111 -0.68 -3.75 20.24
N PHE A 112 -0.15 -4.41 19.23
CA PHE A 112 0.45 -5.73 19.42
C PHE A 112 1.81 -5.65 20.11
N LEU A 113 2.63 -4.69 19.69
CA LEU A 113 4.03 -4.60 20.04
C LEU A 113 4.43 -3.16 20.37
N GLY A 114 5.58 -2.97 20.97
CA GLY A 114 6.22 -1.67 21.08
C GLY A 114 6.63 -1.11 19.72
N VAL A 115 7.01 0.17 19.69
CA VAL A 115 7.56 0.81 18.47
C VAL A 115 8.82 0.09 18.01
N GLU A 116 9.03 0.02 16.70
CA GLU A 116 10.22 -0.54 16.06
C GLU A 116 10.48 -2.05 16.29
N HIS A 117 9.57 -2.78 16.97
CA HIS A 117 9.74 -4.22 17.17
C HIS A 117 9.69 -5.00 15.87
N THR A 118 8.71 -4.68 15.03
CA THR A 118 8.60 -5.23 13.68
C THR A 118 7.70 -4.35 12.82
N TRP A 119 7.84 -4.47 11.53
CA TRP A 119 7.03 -3.76 10.56
C TRP A 119 5.64 -4.40 10.43
N SER A 120 4.59 -3.58 10.52
CA SER A 120 3.19 -3.98 10.30
C SER A 120 2.42 -2.83 9.70
N TYR A 121 1.87 -3.03 8.50
CA TYR A 121 1.09 -2.01 7.82
C TYR A 121 -0.12 -1.60 8.64
N ALA A 122 -0.24 -0.30 8.94
CA ALA A 122 -1.35 0.26 9.71
C ALA A 122 -1.79 1.62 9.13
N ASN A 123 -3.04 1.72 8.68
CA ASN A 123 -3.61 2.98 8.20
C ASN A 123 -3.74 4.00 9.33
N THR A 124 -3.97 3.54 10.55
CA THR A 124 -4.04 4.31 11.80
C THR A 124 -2.92 5.34 11.92
N GLY A 125 -1.68 4.96 11.59
CA GLY A 125 -0.55 5.88 11.62
C GLY A 125 -0.74 7.08 10.71
N TYR A 126 -1.28 6.87 9.51
CA TYR A 126 -1.52 7.95 8.54
C TYR A 126 -2.68 8.86 8.92
N TRP A 127 -3.72 8.34 9.59
CA TRP A 127 -4.81 9.19 10.09
C TRP A 127 -4.29 10.17 11.11
N LEU A 128 -3.49 9.69 12.08
CA LEU A 128 -2.85 10.55 13.07
C LEU A 128 -1.87 11.54 12.43
N ALA A 129 -1.01 11.08 11.51
CA ALA A 129 -0.05 11.96 10.84
C ALA A 129 -0.77 13.05 10.02
N GLY A 130 -1.84 12.72 9.31
CA GLY A 130 -2.67 13.67 8.58
C GLY A 130 -3.35 14.69 9.49
N TRP A 131 -3.88 14.24 10.63
CA TRP A 131 -4.44 15.16 11.64
C TRP A 131 -3.37 16.10 12.23
N MET A 132 -2.20 15.59 12.57
CA MET A 132 -1.09 16.43 13.07
C MET A 132 -0.69 17.51 12.05
N CYS A 133 -0.71 17.17 10.76
CA CYS A 133 -0.46 18.14 9.69
C CYS A 133 -1.56 19.21 9.60
N ALA A 134 -2.83 18.80 9.71
CA ALA A 134 -3.98 19.70 9.72
C ALA A 134 -3.89 20.71 10.88
N GLU A 135 -3.66 20.21 12.10
CA GLU A 135 -3.46 21.05 13.29
C GLU A 135 -2.26 22.03 13.13
N ARG A 136 -1.14 21.54 12.59
CA ARG A 136 0.06 22.35 12.37
C ARG A 136 -0.18 23.44 11.33
N ALA A 137 -0.96 23.18 10.29
CA ALA A 137 -1.30 24.13 9.24
C ALA A 137 -2.43 25.08 9.64
N GLY A 138 -3.27 24.74 10.62
CA GLY A 138 -4.49 25.45 10.97
C GLY A 138 -5.57 25.34 9.87
N LEU A 139 -5.58 24.24 9.14
CA LEU A 139 -6.45 23.93 7.99
C LEU A 139 -7.08 22.55 8.16
N SER A 140 -8.10 22.24 7.36
CA SER A 140 -8.50 20.83 7.20
C SER A 140 -7.37 20.01 6.56
N TYR A 141 -7.39 18.69 6.74
CA TYR A 141 -6.40 17.81 6.09
C TYR A 141 -6.43 17.98 4.56
N GLU A 142 -7.61 18.11 4.00
CA GLU A 142 -7.82 18.28 2.57
C GLU A 142 -7.22 19.57 2.03
N GLU A 143 -7.45 20.69 2.73
CA GLU A 143 -6.90 21.99 2.39
C GLU A 143 -5.37 22.02 2.56
N ALA A 144 -4.84 21.47 3.64
CA ALA A 144 -3.40 21.37 3.88
C ALA A 144 -2.72 20.53 2.77
N LEU A 145 -3.31 19.40 2.35
CA LEU A 145 -2.75 18.59 1.29
C LEU A 145 -2.82 19.30 -0.07
N ALA A 146 -3.92 20.00 -0.33
CA ALA A 146 -4.08 20.80 -1.55
C ALA A 146 -3.04 21.89 -1.66
N GLU A 147 -2.79 22.64 -0.57
CA GLU A 147 -1.82 23.74 -0.52
C GLU A 147 -0.37 23.25 -0.59
N ARG A 148 -0.04 22.15 0.10
CA ARG A 148 1.34 21.72 0.31
C ARG A 148 1.86 20.73 -0.72
N VAL A 149 0.97 19.97 -1.38
CA VAL A 149 1.37 18.90 -2.31
C VAL A 149 0.65 19.03 -3.65
N ILE A 150 -0.69 19.01 -3.68
CA ILE A 150 -1.47 18.96 -4.92
C ILE A 150 -1.20 20.17 -5.81
N GLY A 151 -1.30 21.37 -5.22
CA GLY A 151 -1.03 22.63 -5.94
C GLY A 151 0.42 22.74 -6.43
N PRO A 152 1.43 22.60 -5.55
CA PRO A 152 2.83 22.63 -5.96
C PRO A 152 3.22 21.58 -7.02
N ALA A 153 2.60 20.40 -7.01
CA ALA A 153 2.81 19.36 -8.03
C ALA A 153 2.01 19.60 -9.31
N GLY A 154 1.15 20.64 -9.38
CA GLY A 154 0.37 21.00 -10.57
C GLY A 154 -0.68 19.96 -10.96
N LEU A 155 -1.35 19.35 -9.96
CA LEU A 155 -2.32 18.29 -10.18
C LEU A 155 -3.73 18.88 -10.30
N GLU A 156 -4.42 18.59 -11.39
CA GLU A 156 -5.70 19.22 -11.73
C GLU A 156 -6.91 18.30 -11.45
N ALA A 157 -6.73 16.99 -11.61
CA ALA A 157 -7.75 15.96 -11.44
C ALA A 157 -7.66 15.23 -10.10
N THR A 158 -6.60 15.50 -9.30
CA THR A 158 -6.36 14.85 -8.02
C THR A 158 -7.14 15.56 -6.91
N SER A 159 -8.04 14.84 -6.25
CA SER A 159 -8.93 15.42 -5.23
C SER A 159 -9.48 14.36 -4.28
N PHE A 160 -10.36 14.78 -3.34
CA PHE A 160 -11.18 13.89 -2.49
C PHE A 160 -12.60 13.71 -3.03
N GLY A 161 -12.75 13.77 -4.34
CA GLY A 161 -14.02 13.59 -5.04
C GLY A 161 -14.40 12.12 -5.29
N GLU A 162 -15.31 11.94 -6.25
CA GLU A 162 -15.76 10.64 -6.71
C GLU A 162 -15.00 10.23 -7.99
N PRO A 163 -14.80 8.93 -8.22
CA PRO A 163 -14.22 8.44 -9.46
C PRO A 163 -15.23 8.52 -10.62
N ASP A 164 -14.73 8.61 -11.86
CA ASP A 164 -15.57 8.65 -13.08
C ASP A 164 -16.20 7.29 -13.41
N VAL A 165 -15.66 6.21 -12.87
CA VAL A 165 -16.09 4.83 -13.11
C VAL A 165 -16.40 4.12 -11.81
N PRO A 166 -17.39 3.22 -11.76
CA PRO A 166 -17.65 2.44 -10.57
C PRO A 166 -16.57 1.38 -10.37
N GLY A 167 -16.28 1.03 -9.11
CA GLY A 167 -15.50 -0.16 -8.79
C GLY A 167 -16.22 -1.44 -9.16
N SER A 168 -15.49 -2.51 -9.43
CA SER A 168 -16.04 -3.83 -9.80
C SER A 168 -15.27 -4.97 -9.14
N GLY A 169 -15.81 -6.19 -9.26
CA GLY A 169 -15.25 -7.39 -8.64
C GLY A 169 -15.77 -7.66 -7.23
N PRO A 170 -15.29 -8.73 -6.57
CA PRO A 170 -15.81 -9.20 -5.29
C PRO A 170 -15.62 -8.21 -4.13
N ASP A 171 -14.57 -7.38 -4.18
CA ASP A 171 -14.23 -6.43 -3.10
C ASP A 171 -14.87 -5.05 -3.30
N THR A 172 -15.91 -4.96 -4.13
CA THR A 172 -16.62 -3.71 -4.39
C THR A 172 -17.35 -3.25 -3.12
N LEU A 173 -17.08 -2.01 -2.72
CA LEU A 173 -17.75 -1.36 -1.59
C LEU A 173 -18.61 -0.19 -2.11
N PRO A 174 -19.85 -0.08 -1.66
CA PRO A 174 -20.70 1.06 -2.01
C PRO A 174 -20.30 2.32 -1.25
N GLY A 175 -20.61 3.48 -1.82
CA GLY A 175 -20.49 4.78 -1.18
C GLY A 175 -19.09 5.42 -1.26
N PRO A 176 -18.96 6.63 -0.70
CA PRO A 176 -17.71 7.39 -0.70
C PRO A 176 -16.67 6.77 0.21
N TYR A 177 -15.40 7.14 -0.01
CA TYR A 177 -14.34 6.80 0.93
C TYR A 177 -14.56 7.56 2.25
N PRO A 178 -14.52 6.89 3.42
CA PRO A 178 -14.82 7.53 4.71
C PRO A 178 -13.90 8.72 4.98
N ARG A 179 -14.48 9.89 5.29
CA ARG A 179 -13.75 11.15 5.43
C ARG A 179 -12.67 11.09 6.51
N ALA A 180 -12.97 10.52 7.66
CA ALA A 180 -12.02 10.34 8.75
C ALA A 180 -10.75 9.56 8.36
N ARG A 181 -10.80 8.78 7.29
CA ARG A 181 -9.71 7.90 6.84
C ARG A 181 -8.95 8.45 5.62
N ARG A 182 -9.33 9.61 5.11
CA ARG A 182 -8.73 10.23 3.90
C ARG A 182 -7.20 10.27 3.91
N PRO A 183 -6.49 10.51 5.03
CA PRO A 183 -5.03 10.55 5.02
C PRO A 183 -4.33 9.26 4.60
N SER A 184 -5.02 8.12 4.66
CA SER A 184 -4.46 6.82 4.28
C SER A 184 -4.86 6.34 2.90
N GLY A 185 -5.94 6.93 2.27
CA GLY A 185 -6.47 6.33 1.04
C GLY A 185 -7.58 7.09 0.31
N GLY A 186 -7.86 8.34 0.66
CA GLY A 186 -9.04 9.06 0.18
C GLY A 186 -8.96 9.73 -1.18
N LEU A 187 -7.79 9.79 -1.82
CA LEU A 187 -7.63 10.48 -3.09
C LEU A 187 -8.26 9.72 -4.26
N VAL A 188 -8.78 10.49 -5.19
CA VAL A 188 -9.01 10.09 -6.58
C VAL A 188 -8.02 10.83 -7.48
N SER A 189 -7.62 10.22 -8.60
CA SER A 189 -6.68 10.80 -9.55
C SER A 189 -6.75 10.10 -10.91
N ASN A 190 -6.00 10.60 -11.88
CA ASN A 190 -5.85 10.03 -13.21
C ASN A 190 -4.37 9.77 -13.57
N VAL A 191 -4.12 9.16 -14.72
CA VAL A 191 -2.76 8.84 -15.16
C VAL A 191 -1.89 10.10 -15.34
N PRO A 192 -2.33 11.19 -16.02
CA PRO A 192 -1.50 12.38 -16.19
C PRO A 192 -1.05 13.00 -14.86
N ASP A 193 -1.96 13.11 -13.89
CA ASP A 193 -1.63 13.70 -12.58
C ASP A 193 -0.66 12.85 -11.80
N LEU A 194 -0.86 11.52 -11.77
CA LEU A 194 0.05 10.64 -11.06
C LEU A 194 1.44 10.57 -11.71
N LEU A 195 1.55 10.72 -13.03
CA LEU A 195 2.85 10.90 -13.70
C LEU A 195 3.52 12.20 -13.27
N ARG A 196 2.77 13.33 -13.21
CA ARG A 196 3.28 14.63 -12.69
C ARG A 196 3.73 14.49 -11.24
N PHE A 197 2.93 13.84 -10.39
CA PHE A 197 3.30 13.59 -9.00
C PHE A 197 4.57 12.73 -8.87
N GLY A 198 4.71 11.68 -9.68
CA GLY A 198 5.91 10.86 -9.73
C GLY A 198 7.17 11.68 -10.11
N HIS A 199 7.06 12.57 -11.10
CA HIS A 199 8.14 13.50 -11.45
C HIS A 199 8.41 14.53 -10.36
N TRP A 200 7.36 15.12 -9.78
CA TRP A 200 7.50 16.02 -8.65
C TRP A 200 8.24 15.36 -7.49
N LEU A 201 7.96 14.08 -7.19
CA LEU A 201 8.72 13.31 -6.20
C LEU A 201 10.19 13.13 -6.63
N LEU A 202 10.46 12.75 -7.89
CA LEU A 202 11.82 12.55 -8.39
C LEU A 202 12.68 13.81 -8.26
N ASP A 203 12.09 14.99 -8.47
CA ASP A 203 12.76 16.29 -8.43
C ASP A 203 12.83 16.88 -7.00
N SER A 204 12.09 16.29 -6.05
CA SER A 204 11.99 16.84 -4.69
C SER A 204 13.00 16.23 -3.72
N PRO A 205 13.51 17.02 -2.74
CA PRO A 205 14.37 16.51 -1.67
C PRO A 205 13.62 15.55 -0.74
N GLU A 206 12.28 15.60 -0.72
CA GLU A 206 11.44 14.72 0.09
C GLU A 206 11.64 13.26 -0.32
N LEU A 207 11.79 12.96 -1.60
CA LEU A 207 12.02 11.57 -2.07
C LEU A 207 13.26 10.96 -1.43
N VAL A 208 14.35 11.73 -1.25
CA VAL A 208 15.57 11.24 -0.61
C VAL A 208 15.29 10.81 0.82
N ARG A 209 14.49 11.60 1.56
CA ARG A 209 14.07 11.29 2.94
C ARG A 209 13.08 10.12 2.97
N MET A 210 12.14 10.06 2.04
CA MET A 210 11.14 9.00 1.93
C MET A 210 11.76 7.63 1.63
N ARG A 211 12.91 7.57 0.95
CA ARG A 211 13.62 6.34 0.61
C ARG A 211 14.55 5.82 1.71
N VAL A 212 14.70 6.52 2.82
CA VAL A 212 15.43 5.99 3.98
C VAL A 212 14.68 4.76 4.49
N VAL A 213 15.36 3.62 4.51
CA VAL A 213 14.74 2.34 4.92
C VAL A 213 14.50 2.35 6.43
N HIS A 214 13.26 2.20 6.83
CA HIS A 214 12.83 2.04 8.21
C HIS A 214 12.29 0.65 8.50
N GLY A 215 11.51 0.08 7.58
CA GLY A 215 10.85 -1.21 7.75
C GLY A 215 11.24 -2.24 6.70
N LYS A 216 11.03 -3.52 7.03
CA LYS A 216 11.29 -4.65 6.14
C LYS A 216 10.04 -5.53 6.01
N PRO A 217 9.10 -5.19 5.11
CA PRO A 217 8.03 -6.10 4.71
C PRO A 217 8.59 -7.32 3.98
N THR A 218 7.79 -8.38 3.87
CA THR A 218 8.16 -9.56 3.11
C THR A 218 8.41 -9.22 1.64
N GLY A 219 9.64 -9.43 1.19
CA GLY A 219 10.02 -9.24 -0.22
C GLY A 219 10.47 -7.83 -0.61
N GLY A 220 10.68 -6.92 0.36
CA GLY A 220 11.14 -5.57 0.06
C GLY A 220 11.55 -4.78 1.29
N VAL A 221 11.53 -3.47 1.14
CA VAL A 221 11.80 -2.50 2.21
C VAL A 221 10.66 -1.47 2.25
N TYR A 222 10.56 -0.72 3.35
CA TYR A 222 9.63 0.38 3.48
C TYR A 222 10.34 1.61 4.05
N GLY A 223 10.11 2.73 3.40
CA GLY A 223 10.59 4.03 3.85
C GLY A 223 9.48 4.83 4.56
N LEU A 224 9.32 6.09 4.21
CA LEU A 224 8.23 6.95 4.68
C LEU A 224 7.19 7.08 3.56
N GLY A 225 6.14 6.26 3.61
CA GLY A 225 5.07 6.25 2.62
C GLY A 225 5.37 5.51 1.32
N LEU A 226 6.53 4.88 1.19
CA LEU A 226 6.94 4.18 -0.02
C LEU A 226 7.44 2.77 0.28
N PHE A 227 6.97 1.80 -0.50
CA PHE A 227 7.62 0.51 -0.65
C PHE A 227 8.83 0.65 -1.56
N GLY A 228 9.89 -0.06 -1.24
CA GLY A 228 11.08 -0.17 -2.07
C GLY A 228 11.43 -1.62 -2.39
N GLU A 229 11.85 -1.88 -3.61
CA GLU A 229 12.35 -3.17 -4.08
C GLU A 229 13.57 -2.97 -5.00
N ARG A 230 14.29 -4.06 -5.32
CA ARG A 230 15.31 -4.07 -6.35
C ARG A 230 14.93 -5.00 -7.50
N VAL A 231 14.91 -4.44 -8.71
CA VAL A 231 14.64 -5.19 -9.94
C VAL A 231 15.87 -5.07 -10.86
N GLY A 232 16.51 -6.19 -11.17
CA GLY A 232 17.76 -6.18 -11.93
C GLY A 232 18.91 -5.42 -11.24
N GLY A 233 18.85 -5.25 -9.91
CA GLY A 233 19.85 -4.47 -9.15
C GLY A 233 19.52 -2.99 -9.00
N VAL A 234 18.52 -2.46 -9.73
CA VAL A 234 18.08 -1.06 -9.69
C VAL A 234 17.00 -0.86 -8.63
N GLU A 235 17.07 0.25 -7.90
CA GLU A 235 16.06 0.60 -6.91
C GLU A 235 14.77 1.13 -7.56
N VAL A 236 13.66 0.54 -7.15
CA VAL A 236 12.30 0.96 -7.51
C VAL A 236 11.57 1.31 -6.23
N TRP A 237 10.93 2.47 -6.19
CA TRP A 237 10.14 2.93 -5.06
C TRP A 237 8.73 3.29 -5.51
N GLY A 238 7.75 3.10 -4.65
CA GLY A 238 6.37 3.42 -5.01
C GLY A 238 5.37 2.95 -3.99
N HIS A 239 4.11 3.01 -4.36
CA HIS A 239 3.01 2.51 -3.54
C HIS A 239 1.88 1.98 -4.41
N GLY A 240 1.30 0.87 -4.01
CA GLY A 240 0.05 0.36 -4.57
C GLY A 240 -1.16 0.86 -3.79
N GLY A 241 -2.35 0.73 -4.37
CA GLY A 241 -3.61 1.03 -3.70
C GLY A 241 -4.68 -0.01 -4.02
N SER A 242 -5.51 -0.31 -3.00
CA SER A 242 -6.65 -1.22 -3.13
C SER A 242 -7.80 -0.71 -2.26
N TRP A 243 -8.95 -0.46 -2.85
CA TRP A 243 -10.17 -0.08 -2.15
C TRP A 243 -11.40 -0.16 -3.05
N GLY A 244 -12.47 -0.82 -2.57
CA GLY A 244 -13.79 -0.77 -3.19
C GLY A 244 -13.83 -1.27 -4.63
N GLY A 245 -13.02 -2.26 -4.98
CA GLY A 245 -12.90 -2.78 -6.33
C GLY A 245 -11.87 -2.07 -7.20
N PHE A 246 -11.21 -1.01 -6.70
CA PHE A 246 -10.13 -0.32 -7.43
C PHE A 246 -8.76 -0.88 -7.03
N GLN A 247 -7.85 -0.93 -8.01
CA GLN A 247 -6.44 -1.24 -7.81
C GLN A 247 -5.61 -0.18 -8.51
N SER A 248 -4.52 0.23 -7.89
CA SER A 248 -3.64 1.28 -8.41
C SER A 248 -2.17 0.97 -8.14
N SER A 249 -1.28 1.50 -8.96
CA SER A 249 0.16 1.41 -8.80
C SER A 249 0.82 2.71 -9.24
N LEU A 250 1.72 3.24 -8.43
CA LEU A 250 2.64 4.31 -8.76
C LEU A 250 4.05 3.85 -8.44
N LEU A 251 4.94 3.84 -9.43
CA LEU A 251 6.34 3.47 -9.25
C LEU A 251 7.23 4.59 -9.78
N VAL A 252 8.33 4.85 -9.08
CA VAL A 252 9.40 5.75 -9.50
C VAL A 252 10.72 4.98 -9.52
N VAL A 253 11.54 5.21 -10.55
CA VAL A 253 12.87 4.63 -10.72
C VAL A 253 13.88 5.78 -10.78
N PRO A 254 14.42 6.21 -9.63
CA PRO A 254 15.24 7.42 -9.55
C PRO A 254 16.47 7.40 -10.46
N GLU A 255 17.15 6.26 -10.58
CA GLU A 255 18.35 6.11 -11.42
C GLU A 255 18.04 6.35 -12.91
N HIS A 256 16.83 6.08 -13.36
CA HIS A 256 16.39 6.23 -14.75
C HIS A 256 15.48 7.45 -14.99
N GLY A 257 15.16 8.23 -13.95
CA GLY A 257 14.16 9.31 -14.06
C GLY A 257 12.82 8.82 -14.59
N ALA A 258 12.47 7.57 -14.30
CA ALA A 258 11.29 6.93 -14.88
C ALA A 258 10.14 6.83 -13.87
N VAL A 259 8.91 6.97 -14.39
CA VAL A 259 7.66 6.85 -13.62
C VAL A 259 6.74 5.88 -14.33
N PHE A 260 6.10 5.00 -13.57
CA PHE A 260 5.02 4.13 -14.01
C PHE A 260 3.76 4.42 -13.20
N VAL A 261 2.62 4.46 -13.88
CA VAL A 261 1.29 4.56 -13.31
C VAL A 261 0.39 3.48 -13.88
N GLY A 262 -0.34 2.78 -13.03
CA GLY A 262 -1.37 1.83 -13.43
C GLY A 262 -2.62 2.00 -12.57
N LEU A 263 -3.79 2.14 -13.21
CA LEU A 263 -5.09 2.35 -12.57
C LEU A 263 -6.12 1.39 -13.15
N THR A 264 -6.91 0.78 -12.30
CA THR A 264 -8.01 -0.11 -12.72
C THR A 264 -9.16 -0.08 -11.73
N ASN A 265 -10.35 -0.35 -12.22
CA ASN A 265 -11.59 -0.38 -11.45
C ASN A 265 -12.07 -1.80 -11.10
N ASP A 266 -11.17 -2.77 -11.01
CA ASP A 266 -11.54 -4.16 -10.68
C ASP A 266 -10.62 -4.77 -9.63
N SER A 267 -11.16 -5.52 -8.68
CA SER A 267 -10.40 -6.21 -7.63
C SER A 267 -9.32 -7.16 -8.18
N ARG A 268 -9.54 -7.75 -9.38
CA ARG A 268 -8.56 -8.60 -10.08
C ARG A 268 -7.41 -7.82 -10.69
N GLY A 269 -7.55 -6.50 -10.74
CA GLY A 269 -6.59 -5.57 -11.33
C GLY A 269 -5.19 -5.64 -10.75
N ALA A 270 -5.03 -6.05 -9.49
CA ALA A 270 -3.72 -6.22 -8.88
C ALA A 270 -2.80 -7.16 -9.69
N LYS A 271 -3.37 -8.22 -10.29
CA LYS A 271 -2.63 -9.16 -11.14
C LYS A 271 -2.34 -8.58 -12.52
N ALA A 272 -3.31 -7.85 -13.09
CA ALA A 272 -3.10 -7.14 -14.34
C ALA A 272 -1.99 -6.08 -14.19
N LEU A 273 -1.99 -5.33 -13.08
CA LEU A 273 -0.93 -4.36 -12.76
C LEU A 273 0.43 -5.03 -12.59
N TYR A 274 0.50 -6.17 -11.89
CA TYR A 274 1.76 -6.92 -11.74
C TYR A 274 2.36 -7.34 -13.09
N ASP A 275 1.52 -7.80 -14.03
CA ASP A 275 1.97 -8.19 -15.37
C ASP A 275 2.51 -6.99 -16.16
N VAL A 276 1.82 -5.85 -16.13
CA VAL A 276 2.26 -4.65 -16.86
C VAL A 276 3.45 -3.95 -16.19
N GLU A 277 3.58 -4.01 -14.87
CA GLU A 277 4.77 -3.56 -14.14
C GLU A 277 6.01 -4.37 -14.55
N ASN A 278 5.90 -5.70 -14.67
CA ASN A 278 7.00 -6.53 -15.15
C ASN A 278 7.37 -6.21 -16.61
N ALA A 279 6.39 -5.87 -17.46
CA ALA A 279 6.68 -5.42 -18.83
C ALA A 279 7.37 -4.04 -18.84
N PHE A 280 6.98 -3.13 -17.93
CA PHE A 280 7.68 -1.86 -17.72
C PHE A 280 9.13 -2.08 -17.29
N PHE A 281 9.38 -2.93 -16.29
CA PHE A 281 10.73 -3.24 -15.82
C PHE A 281 11.59 -3.88 -16.91
N GLU A 282 11.04 -4.81 -17.68
CA GLU A 282 11.77 -5.41 -18.79
C GLU A 282 12.17 -4.38 -19.84
N ARG A 283 11.29 -3.42 -20.15
CA ARG A 283 11.56 -2.34 -21.09
C ARG A 283 12.60 -1.34 -20.58
N VAL A 284 12.50 -0.94 -19.29
CA VAL A 284 13.31 0.14 -18.72
C VAL A 284 14.61 -0.37 -18.09
N LEU A 285 14.56 -1.54 -17.45
CA LEU A 285 15.66 -2.11 -16.67
C LEU A 285 16.29 -3.36 -17.31
N GLY A 286 15.71 -3.86 -18.42
CA GLY A 286 16.14 -5.13 -19.03
C GLY A 286 15.94 -6.35 -18.10
N SER A 287 15.08 -6.25 -17.09
CA SER A 287 14.90 -7.26 -16.06
C SER A 287 13.45 -7.33 -15.61
N ARG A 288 13.09 -8.43 -14.92
CA ARG A 288 11.79 -8.61 -14.26
C ARG A 288 11.97 -8.89 -12.78
N ARG A 289 10.91 -8.78 -11.99
CA ARG A 289 10.92 -9.28 -10.62
C ARG A 289 11.30 -10.76 -10.60
N ARG A 290 12.19 -11.11 -9.71
CA ARG A 290 12.56 -12.52 -9.52
C ARG A 290 11.41 -13.27 -8.86
N VAL A 291 11.11 -14.44 -9.40
CA VAL A 291 10.31 -15.45 -8.68
C VAL A 291 11.23 -16.05 -7.62
N PRO A 292 10.85 -16.05 -6.33
CA PRO A 292 11.67 -16.65 -5.29
C PRO A 292 11.90 -18.14 -5.55
N GLU A 293 13.09 -18.62 -5.21
CA GLU A 293 13.36 -20.05 -5.19
C GLU A 293 12.65 -20.69 -3.99
N THR A 294 12.20 -21.93 -4.14
CA THR A 294 11.70 -22.73 -3.03
C THR A 294 12.88 -23.19 -2.19
N VAL A 295 12.76 -23.12 -0.86
CA VAL A 295 13.73 -23.69 0.08
C VAL A 295 13.11 -24.91 0.75
N ASP A 296 13.94 -25.90 1.09
CA ASP A 296 13.49 -27.06 1.84
C ASP A 296 13.54 -26.75 3.34
N LEU A 297 12.42 -26.96 4.02
CA LEU A 297 12.30 -26.90 5.47
C LEU A 297 11.89 -28.28 5.99
N SER A 298 12.40 -28.66 7.18
CA SER A 298 11.95 -29.91 7.82
C SER A 298 10.50 -29.84 8.28
N ASP A 299 9.85 -30.99 8.38
CA ASP A 299 8.47 -31.09 8.82
C ASP A 299 8.27 -30.46 10.22
N ASP A 300 9.18 -30.69 11.15
CA ASP A 300 9.14 -30.08 12.51
C ASP A 300 9.14 -28.55 12.46
N VAL A 301 9.90 -27.95 11.52
CA VAL A 301 9.93 -26.49 11.34
C VAL A 301 8.61 -25.99 10.76
N LEU A 302 8.07 -26.70 9.77
CA LEU A 302 6.78 -26.36 9.13
C LEU A 302 5.63 -26.52 10.13
N GLU A 303 5.59 -27.58 10.92
CA GLU A 303 4.59 -27.80 11.96
C GLU A 303 4.61 -26.69 13.02
N GLY A 304 5.79 -26.15 13.33
CA GLY A 304 5.97 -25.03 14.27
C GLY A 304 5.21 -23.74 13.87
N PHE A 305 4.88 -23.57 12.60
CA PHE A 305 4.09 -22.43 12.10
C PHE A 305 2.57 -22.67 12.14
N SER A 306 2.12 -23.91 12.36
CA SER A 306 0.70 -24.25 12.42
C SER A 306 0.03 -23.56 13.61
N GLY A 307 -1.18 -23.06 13.40
CA GLY A 307 -1.99 -22.40 14.42
C GLY A 307 -2.99 -21.41 13.81
N SER A 308 -3.83 -20.86 14.67
CA SER A 308 -4.74 -19.78 14.31
C SER A 308 -4.13 -18.43 14.66
N TYR A 309 -4.14 -17.50 13.72
CA TYR A 309 -3.60 -16.16 13.84
C TYR A 309 -4.71 -15.13 13.65
N ALA A 310 -4.77 -14.12 14.49
CA ALA A 310 -5.82 -13.11 14.41
C ALA A 310 -5.29 -11.68 14.62
N ASN A 311 -5.92 -10.76 13.96
CA ASN A 311 -5.86 -9.31 14.20
C ASN A 311 -7.27 -8.73 14.17
N SER A 312 -7.43 -7.41 14.32
CA SER A 312 -8.75 -6.77 14.33
C SER A 312 -9.50 -6.87 12.99
N ASP A 313 -8.82 -7.22 11.90
CA ASP A 313 -9.44 -7.27 10.56
C ASP A 313 -9.82 -8.69 10.14
N ARG A 314 -9.07 -9.70 10.56
CA ARG A 314 -9.21 -11.08 10.05
C ARG A 314 -8.68 -12.15 11.00
N SER A 315 -9.14 -13.39 10.76
CA SER A 315 -8.56 -14.62 11.31
C SER A 315 -7.98 -15.45 10.18
N ILE A 316 -6.84 -16.09 10.42
CA ILE A 316 -6.09 -16.89 9.45
C ILE A 316 -5.69 -18.19 10.12
N ASP A 317 -6.06 -19.34 9.55
CA ASP A 317 -5.57 -20.62 10.00
C ASP A 317 -4.41 -21.09 9.11
N VAL A 318 -3.35 -21.55 9.74
CA VAL A 318 -2.17 -22.12 9.09
C VAL A 318 -2.01 -23.56 9.54
N GLU A 319 -1.93 -24.48 8.59
CA GLU A 319 -1.78 -25.90 8.85
C GLU A 319 -0.54 -26.42 8.12
N TYR A 320 0.16 -27.35 8.74
CA TYR A 320 1.23 -28.09 8.09
C TYR A 320 0.70 -28.88 6.87
N ALA A 321 1.46 -28.84 5.80
CA ALA A 321 1.30 -29.69 4.63
C ALA A 321 2.67 -30.21 4.19
N VAL A 322 2.72 -31.39 3.57
CA VAL A 322 3.98 -31.99 3.11
C VAL A 322 4.71 -31.03 2.17
N GLY A 323 5.89 -30.59 2.59
CA GLY A 323 6.74 -29.67 1.84
C GLY A 323 6.28 -28.20 1.86
N GLY A 324 5.34 -27.81 2.74
CA GLY A 324 4.85 -26.44 2.82
C GLY A 324 3.79 -26.22 3.90
N LEU A 325 2.93 -25.24 3.67
CA LEU A 325 1.82 -24.91 4.55
C LEU A 325 0.51 -24.79 3.74
N THR A 326 -0.60 -25.05 4.40
CA THR A 326 -1.93 -24.67 3.93
C THR A 326 -2.40 -23.46 4.73
N VAL A 327 -2.85 -22.42 4.04
CA VAL A 327 -3.35 -21.18 4.65
C VAL A 327 -4.83 -21.04 4.33
N ARG A 328 -5.66 -20.96 5.36
CA ARG A 328 -7.10 -20.74 5.23
C ARG A 328 -7.44 -19.30 5.55
N LEU A 329 -8.01 -18.63 4.59
CA LEU A 329 -8.51 -17.25 4.65
C LEU A 329 -10.03 -17.26 4.45
N GLU A 330 -10.71 -16.12 4.66
CA GLU A 330 -12.17 -16.00 4.47
C GLU A 330 -12.66 -16.43 3.08
N ASP A 331 -11.85 -16.23 2.04
CA ASP A 331 -12.17 -16.51 0.64
C ASP A 331 -11.64 -17.87 0.13
N GLY A 332 -11.05 -18.70 0.99
CA GLY A 332 -10.63 -20.05 0.63
C GLY A 332 -9.39 -20.57 1.34
N GLU A 333 -9.01 -21.77 0.89
CA GLU A 333 -7.83 -22.49 1.35
C GLU A 333 -6.77 -22.53 0.25
N PHE A 334 -5.52 -22.23 0.59
CA PHE A 334 -4.44 -22.01 -0.35
C PHE A 334 -3.17 -22.71 0.08
N ALA A 335 -2.50 -23.39 -0.86
CA ALA A 335 -1.18 -23.96 -0.63
C ALA A 335 -0.12 -22.86 -0.63
N ALA A 336 0.84 -22.97 0.27
CA ALA A 336 1.97 -22.04 0.37
C ALA A 336 3.29 -22.81 0.44
N ARG A 337 4.26 -22.38 -0.37
CA ARG A 337 5.60 -22.95 -0.42
C ARG A 337 6.59 -22.07 0.35
N PRO A 338 7.59 -22.65 1.03
CA PRO A 338 8.63 -21.89 1.69
C PRO A 338 9.56 -21.23 0.65
N ILE A 339 9.84 -19.95 0.85
CA ILE A 339 10.77 -19.13 0.06
C ILE A 339 11.90 -18.54 0.92
N GLY A 340 11.97 -18.95 2.17
CA GLY A 340 12.97 -18.59 3.17
C GLY A 340 12.67 -19.33 4.46
N GLU A 341 13.56 -19.22 5.47
CA GLU A 341 13.41 -19.93 6.75
C GLU A 341 12.08 -19.68 7.47
N ARG A 342 11.51 -18.49 7.30
CA ARG A 342 10.27 -18.04 7.93
C ARG A 342 9.33 -17.33 6.95
N SER A 343 9.58 -17.42 5.64
CA SER A 343 8.85 -16.70 4.60
C SER A 343 8.25 -17.68 3.60
N PHE A 344 7.03 -17.42 3.18
CA PHE A 344 6.23 -18.29 2.33
C PHE A 344 5.56 -17.49 1.21
N GLU A 345 5.25 -18.18 0.12
CA GLU A 345 4.51 -17.64 -1.03
C GLU A 345 3.32 -18.55 -1.33
N ILE A 346 2.13 -17.96 -1.45
CA ILE A 346 0.93 -18.68 -1.87
C ILE A 346 1.07 -19.04 -3.35
N THR A 347 0.93 -20.33 -3.67
CA THR A 347 1.19 -20.89 -5.00
C THR A 347 -0.03 -20.96 -5.90
N GLU A 348 -1.23 -20.82 -5.33
CA GLU A 348 -2.48 -20.88 -6.07
C GLU A 348 -2.58 -19.76 -7.11
N ARG A 349 -3.06 -20.06 -8.31
CA ARG A 349 -3.17 -19.11 -9.41
C ARG A 349 -3.96 -17.85 -9.05
N ALA A 350 -4.92 -17.98 -8.13
CA ALA A 350 -5.72 -16.85 -7.67
C ALA A 350 -4.90 -15.84 -6.82
N ARG A 351 -3.86 -16.31 -6.13
CA ARG A 351 -3.04 -15.51 -5.21
C ARG A 351 -1.54 -15.60 -5.53
N VAL A 352 -1.19 -15.80 -6.79
CA VAL A 352 0.20 -15.79 -7.24
C VAL A 352 0.90 -14.51 -6.75
N HIS A 353 2.10 -14.67 -6.18
CA HIS A 353 2.94 -13.62 -5.60
C HIS A 353 2.44 -13.00 -4.28
N GLU A 354 1.39 -13.53 -3.65
CA GLU A 354 1.08 -13.18 -2.28
C GLU A 354 2.05 -13.85 -1.32
N ARG A 355 2.76 -13.06 -0.52
CA ARG A 355 3.78 -13.52 0.42
C ARG A 355 3.38 -13.20 1.85
N PHE A 356 3.79 -14.09 2.74
CA PHE A 356 3.66 -13.89 4.18
C PHE A 356 4.90 -14.42 4.90
N ASP A 357 5.08 -14.03 6.14
CA ASP A 357 6.19 -14.49 6.96
C ASP A 357 5.81 -14.54 8.45
N PHE A 358 6.67 -15.14 9.23
CA PHE A 358 6.56 -15.23 10.68
C PHE A 358 7.74 -14.47 11.31
N PRO A 359 7.66 -13.11 11.39
CA PRO A 359 8.80 -12.29 11.78
C PRO A 359 9.23 -12.47 13.23
N LEU A 360 8.30 -12.88 14.09
CA LEU A 360 8.50 -13.11 15.52
C LEU A 360 7.81 -14.40 15.95
N GLU A 361 8.24 -14.97 17.08
CA GLU A 361 7.52 -16.05 17.71
C GLU A 361 6.13 -15.58 18.16
N GLY A 362 5.12 -16.40 17.89
CA GLY A 362 3.72 -16.06 18.18
C GLY A 362 3.07 -15.06 17.20
N PHE A 363 3.74 -14.67 16.13
CA PHE A 363 3.17 -13.74 15.14
C PHE A 363 3.40 -14.20 13.71
N GLY A 364 2.34 -14.13 12.90
CA GLY A 364 2.41 -14.18 11.44
C GLY A 364 2.12 -12.81 10.83
N ARG A 365 2.70 -12.51 9.65
CA ARG A 365 2.40 -11.29 8.90
C ARG A 365 1.81 -11.66 7.55
N PHE A 366 0.51 -11.46 7.39
CA PHE A 366 -0.26 -11.83 6.22
C PHE A 366 -0.77 -10.59 5.49
N GLY A 367 -0.52 -10.49 4.20
CA GLY A 367 -0.92 -9.32 3.42
C GLY A 367 -0.38 -8.02 4.02
N SER A 368 0.87 -8.02 4.47
CA SER A 368 1.58 -6.89 5.10
C SER A 368 1.15 -6.52 6.52
N ARG A 369 0.22 -7.25 7.16
CA ARG A 369 -0.28 -6.98 8.52
C ARG A 369 0.02 -8.11 9.48
N LEU A 370 0.46 -7.76 10.69
CA LEU A 370 0.65 -8.73 11.77
C LEU A 370 -0.70 -9.31 12.21
N ALA A 371 -0.63 -10.58 12.60
CA ALA A 371 -1.66 -11.29 13.34
C ALA A 371 -0.98 -12.07 14.47
N GLU A 372 -1.55 -12.04 15.67
CA GLU A 372 -1.06 -12.76 16.82
C GLU A 372 -1.59 -14.19 16.79
N ARG A 373 -0.75 -15.17 17.15
CA ARG A 373 -1.15 -16.57 17.31
C ARG A 373 -2.06 -16.69 18.52
N VAL A 374 -3.27 -17.19 18.31
CA VAL A 374 -4.30 -17.33 19.35
C VAL A 374 -4.52 -18.77 19.79
N THR A 375 -4.08 -19.75 18.99
CA THR A 375 -4.11 -21.19 19.32
C THR A 375 -2.95 -21.91 18.65
#